data_a3663245aecb83f367e052e59d81847c
#
_entry.id   a3663245aecb83f367e052e59d81847c
#
_cell.length_a   1.000
_cell.length_b   1.000
_cell.length_c   1.000
_cell.angle_alpha   90.00
_cell.angle_beta   90.00
_cell.angle_gamma   90.00
#
_symmetry.space_group_name_H-M   'P 1'
#
loop_
_entity.id
_entity.type
_entity.pdbx_description
1 polymer ?
#
loop_
_entity_poly.entity_id
_entity_poly.type
_entity_poly.pdbx_seq_one_letter_code
_entity_poly.pdbx_strand_id
1 'polypeptide(L)'
;SDLLTPLANCVADTQGGIGYLIQQALNNRLARHGEKKAVTVVTQVEVDKNDPGFAHPTKPIGEFFSESQRDELQKANPDWRFVEDAGRGYRRVVASPEPKRIVEAPAIKALIQQGFVVIGAGGGGIPVVRTDAGDYQSVDAVIDKDFSTALLAREIHADILVITTGVEKVCIHFGKPQQQALDRVDIATMTRYKIGRAS
;
A
#
# COMPACT_ATOMS: atom_id res chain seq x y z
N SER A 1 18.55 -5.37 24.55
CA SER A 1 17.49 -4.51 23.97
C SER A 1 17.21 -5.06 22.58
N ASP A 2 16.06 -5.70 22.43
CA ASP A 2 15.59 -6.13 21.12
C ASP A 2 15.31 -4.87 20.33
N LEU A 3 16.21 -4.56 19.40
CA LEU A 3 16.06 -3.46 18.46
C LEU A 3 14.91 -3.85 17.52
N LEU A 4 13.71 -3.36 17.81
CA LEU A 4 12.59 -3.48 16.88
C LEU A 4 13.00 -2.83 15.56
N THR A 5 12.96 -3.60 14.47
CA THR A 5 13.23 -3.09 13.14
C THR A 5 12.20 -2.00 12.81
N PRO A 6 12.62 -0.80 12.39
CA PRO A 6 11.70 0.26 12.00
C PRO A 6 10.70 -0.23 10.94
N LEU A 7 9.44 0.21 11.01
CA LEU A 7 8.39 -0.22 10.09
C LEU A 7 8.75 0.02 8.62
N ALA A 8 9.42 1.13 8.33
CA ALA A 8 9.93 1.44 6.99
C ALA A 8 10.90 0.37 6.45
N ASN A 9 11.78 -0.15 7.31
CA ASN A 9 12.72 -1.20 6.93
C ASN A 9 11.98 -2.52 6.68
N CYS A 10 10.99 -2.88 7.52
CA CYS A 10 10.15 -4.06 7.28
C CYS A 10 9.41 -3.97 5.94
N VAL A 11 8.93 -2.78 5.57
CA VAL A 11 8.27 -2.54 4.27
C VAL A 11 9.29 -2.67 3.14
N ALA A 12 10.50 -2.13 3.29
CA ALA A 12 11.57 -2.23 2.29
C ALA A 12 12.01 -3.69 2.08
N ASP A 13 12.23 -4.44 3.17
CA ASP A 13 12.59 -5.86 3.13
C ASP A 13 11.51 -6.69 2.41
N THR A 14 10.24 -6.41 2.70
CA THR A 14 9.10 -7.05 2.03
C THR A 14 9.07 -6.73 0.54
N GLN A 15 9.29 -5.47 0.16
CA GLN A 15 9.37 -5.08 -1.25
C GLN A 15 10.52 -5.79 -1.95
N GLY A 16 11.72 -5.84 -1.32
CA GLY A 16 12.87 -6.52 -1.87
C GLY A 16 12.66 -8.03 -1.98
N GLY A 17 12.24 -8.67 -0.90
CA GLY A 17 12.08 -10.13 -0.85
C GLY A 17 10.98 -10.65 -1.78
N ILE A 18 9.76 -10.12 -1.68
CA ILE A 18 8.65 -10.51 -2.55
C ILE A 18 8.90 -10.04 -3.99
N GLY A 19 9.43 -8.83 -4.15
CA GLY A 19 9.80 -8.30 -5.47
C GLY A 19 10.79 -9.19 -6.19
N TYR A 20 11.82 -9.70 -5.49
CA TYR A 20 12.76 -10.67 -6.04
C TYR A 20 12.07 -11.95 -6.52
N LEU A 21 11.20 -12.55 -5.71
CA LEU A 21 10.50 -13.78 -6.09
C LEU A 21 9.64 -13.58 -7.34
N ILE A 22 8.89 -12.47 -7.41
CA ILE A 22 8.08 -12.12 -8.58
C ILE A 22 8.98 -11.85 -9.79
N GLN A 23 10.05 -11.08 -9.62
CA GLN A 23 11.01 -10.77 -10.69
C GLN A 23 11.63 -12.02 -11.27
N GLN A 24 12.06 -12.96 -10.43
CA GLN A 24 12.66 -14.23 -10.88
C GLN A 24 11.63 -15.06 -11.66
N ALA A 25 10.42 -15.21 -11.11
CA ALA A 25 9.35 -15.98 -11.78
C ALA A 25 8.97 -15.36 -13.14
N LEU A 26 8.84 -14.03 -13.20
CA LEU A 26 8.55 -13.32 -14.46
C LEU A 26 9.69 -13.45 -15.45
N ASN A 27 10.95 -13.26 -15.05
CA ASN A 27 12.09 -13.36 -15.95
C ASN A 27 12.22 -14.77 -16.55
N ASN A 28 11.99 -15.82 -15.75
CA ASN A 28 11.95 -17.19 -16.25
C ASN A 28 10.83 -17.43 -17.28
N ARG A 29 9.69 -16.76 -17.10
CA ARG A 29 8.56 -16.85 -18.04
C ARG A 29 8.80 -16.03 -19.30
N LEU A 30 9.25 -14.79 -19.14
CA LEU A 30 9.51 -13.85 -20.24
C LEU A 30 10.64 -14.35 -21.17
N ALA A 31 11.69 -14.96 -20.63
CA ALA A 31 12.79 -15.53 -21.41
C ALA A 31 12.32 -16.57 -22.46
N ARG A 32 11.16 -17.18 -22.26
CA ARG A 32 10.57 -18.16 -23.21
C ARG A 32 9.74 -17.50 -24.32
N HIS A 33 9.44 -16.20 -24.18
CA HIS A 33 8.49 -15.50 -25.04
C HIS A 33 9.03 -14.19 -25.63
N GLY A 34 10.29 -13.84 -25.38
CA GLY A 34 10.91 -12.63 -25.91
C GLY A 34 12.04 -12.09 -25.03
N GLU A 35 12.47 -10.86 -25.32
CA GLU A 35 13.63 -10.23 -24.67
C GLU A 35 13.28 -9.35 -23.46
N LYS A 36 11.99 -9.17 -23.13
CA LYS A 36 11.58 -8.34 -22.00
C LYS A 36 12.11 -8.91 -20.70
N LYS A 37 12.52 -8.02 -19.80
CA LYS A 37 12.99 -8.36 -18.45
C LYS A 37 12.15 -7.64 -17.41
N ALA A 38 11.95 -8.30 -16.28
CA ALA A 38 11.34 -7.70 -15.11
C ALA A 38 12.42 -7.16 -14.17
N VAL A 39 12.12 -6.06 -13.50
CA VAL A 39 12.98 -5.43 -12.48
C VAL A 39 12.13 -4.95 -11.31
N THR A 40 12.64 -5.12 -10.10
CA THR A 40 12.02 -4.61 -8.87
C THR A 40 12.63 -3.27 -8.49
N VAL A 41 11.78 -2.31 -8.17
CA VAL A 41 12.17 -0.99 -7.66
C VAL A 41 11.60 -0.83 -6.27
N VAL A 42 12.47 -0.72 -5.27
CA VAL A 42 12.07 -0.33 -3.92
C VAL A 42 11.51 1.09 -4.00
N THR A 43 10.29 1.29 -3.52
CA THR A 43 9.51 2.48 -3.80
C THR A 43 9.12 3.20 -2.53
N GLN A 44 9.41 4.50 -2.49
CA GLN A 44 9.02 5.43 -1.43
C GLN A 44 7.81 6.26 -1.88
N VAL A 45 6.96 6.60 -0.92
CA VAL A 45 5.75 7.40 -1.16
C VAL A 45 5.74 8.60 -0.23
N GLU A 46 5.83 9.78 -0.82
CA GLU A 46 5.76 11.04 -0.08
C GLU A 46 4.33 11.28 0.41
N VAL A 47 4.21 11.62 1.69
CA VAL A 47 2.96 11.96 2.37
C VAL A 47 3.08 13.31 3.07
N ASP A 48 1.94 13.93 3.37
CA ASP A 48 1.92 15.17 4.14
C ASP A 48 2.16 14.87 5.63
N LYS A 49 3.16 15.52 6.25
CA LYS A 49 3.42 15.40 7.69
C LYS A 49 2.24 15.81 8.57
N ASN A 50 1.34 16.62 8.05
CA ASN A 50 0.14 17.10 8.73
C ASN A 50 -1.13 16.32 8.36
N ASP A 51 -1.00 15.19 7.65
CA ASP A 51 -2.17 14.38 7.30
C ASP A 51 -2.94 13.95 8.56
N PRO A 52 -4.27 14.15 8.61
CA PRO A 52 -5.09 13.79 9.76
C PRO A 52 -5.03 12.30 10.12
N GLY A 53 -4.63 11.43 9.19
CA GLY A 53 -4.39 10.01 9.44
C GLY A 53 -3.36 9.74 10.53
N PHE A 54 -2.41 10.65 10.77
CA PHE A 54 -1.43 10.51 11.86
C PHE A 54 -2.06 10.71 13.23
N ALA A 55 -3.05 11.59 13.36
CA ALA A 55 -3.80 11.78 14.60
C ALA A 55 -4.78 10.63 14.89
N HIS A 56 -5.25 9.95 13.84
CA HIS A 56 -6.25 8.89 13.91
C HIS A 56 -5.77 7.60 13.22
N PRO A 57 -4.84 6.83 13.82
CA PRO A 57 -4.36 5.57 13.27
C PRO A 57 -5.50 4.55 13.13
N THR A 58 -5.69 4.00 11.93
CA THR A 58 -6.77 3.06 11.62
C THR A 58 -6.33 1.84 10.84
N LYS A 59 -5.10 1.82 10.31
CA LYS A 59 -4.62 0.71 9.45
C LYS A 59 -4.08 -0.42 10.30
N PRO A 60 -4.75 -1.60 10.38
CA PRO A 60 -4.24 -2.73 11.14
C PRO A 60 -3.00 -3.31 10.49
N ILE A 61 -1.98 -3.59 11.30
CA ILE A 61 -0.72 -4.24 10.88
C ILE A 61 -0.34 -5.39 11.80
N GLY A 62 0.56 -6.25 11.32
CA GLY A 62 1.12 -7.34 12.11
C GLY A 62 0.12 -8.47 12.40
N GLU A 63 0.44 -9.26 13.40
CA GLU A 63 -0.34 -10.40 13.85
C GLU A 63 -1.47 -10.01 14.81
N PHE A 64 -2.26 -11.00 15.20
CA PHE A 64 -3.30 -10.86 16.21
C PHE A 64 -2.73 -11.13 17.59
N PHE A 65 -3.06 -10.29 18.57
CA PHE A 65 -2.65 -10.40 19.96
C PHE A 65 -3.84 -10.70 20.85
N SER A 66 -3.60 -11.50 21.88
CA SER A 66 -4.54 -11.64 23.01
C SER A 66 -4.59 -10.30 23.80
N GLU A 67 -5.59 -10.17 24.68
CA GLU A 67 -5.71 -8.98 25.54
C GLU A 67 -4.49 -8.80 26.43
N SER A 68 -3.97 -9.88 27.03
CA SER A 68 -2.76 -9.82 27.88
C SER A 68 -1.52 -9.40 27.11
N GLN A 69 -1.33 -9.93 25.90
CA GLN A 69 -0.22 -9.55 25.03
C GLN A 69 -0.32 -8.07 24.60
N ARG A 70 -1.54 -7.61 24.23
CA ARG A 70 -1.80 -6.20 23.94
C ARG A 70 -1.38 -5.32 25.10
N ASP A 71 -1.78 -5.66 26.35
CA ASP A 71 -1.49 -4.84 27.53
C ASP A 71 0.01 -4.78 27.84
N GLU A 72 0.75 -5.88 27.64
CA GLU A 72 2.20 -5.90 27.77
C GLU A 72 2.87 -5.03 26.70
N LEU A 73 2.46 -5.17 25.45
CA LEU A 73 3.00 -4.39 24.33
C LEU A 73 2.68 -2.90 24.49
N GLN A 74 1.48 -2.56 24.95
CA GLN A 74 1.06 -1.17 25.21
C GLN A 74 1.89 -0.52 26.32
N LYS A 75 2.23 -1.28 27.38
CA LYS A 75 3.11 -0.79 28.45
C LYS A 75 4.54 -0.57 27.97
N ALA A 76 5.05 -1.47 27.13
CA ALA A 76 6.38 -1.36 26.56
C ALA A 76 6.48 -0.27 25.48
N ASN A 77 5.38 0.04 24.79
CA ASN A 77 5.29 1.01 23.69
C ASN A 77 4.06 1.92 23.87
N PRO A 78 4.14 2.96 24.71
CA PRO A 78 2.99 3.79 25.07
C PRO A 78 2.30 4.49 23.89
N ASP A 79 3.05 4.75 22.81
CA ASP A 79 2.56 5.41 21.59
C ASP A 79 1.83 4.46 20.64
N TRP A 80 1.93 3.14 20.86
CA TRP A 80 1.24 2.19 20.02
C TRP A 80 -0.27 2.22 20.28
N ARG A 81 -1.03 2.00 19.23
CA ARG A 81 -2.49 1.90 19.30
C ARG A 81 -2.91 0.50 18.86
N PHE A 82 -3.93 -0.03 19.53
CA PHE A 82 -4.50 -1.34 19.23
C PHE A 82 -5.99 -1.23 19.05
N VAL A 83 -6.53 -2.02 18.14
CA VAL A 83 -7.98 -2.18 17.93
C VAL A 83 -8.34 -3.66 17.95
N GLU A 84 -9.52 -3.97 18.43
CA GLU A 84 -10.09 -5.30 18.31
C GLU A 84 -10.50 -5.53 16.86
N ASP A 85 -10.15 -6.68 16.29
CA ASP A 85 -10.36 -6.97 14.86
C ASP A 85 -11.27 -8.21 14.70
N ALA A 86 -12.56 -7.94 14.60
CA ALA A 86 -13.61 -8.91 14.24
C ALA A 86 -13.61 -10.21 15.07
N GLY A 87 -13.42 -10.11 16.38
CA GLY A 87 -13.44 -11.26 17.29
C GLY A 87 -12.21 -12.16 17.23
N ARG A 88 -11.18 -11.80 16.43
CA ARG A 88 -9.94 -12.57 16.26
C ARG A 88 -8.84 -12.16 17.24
N GLY A 89 -9.04 -11.08 17.99
CA GLY A 89 -8.08 -10.50 18.91
C GLY A 89 -7.73 -9.06 18.55
N TYR A 90 -6.65 -8.55 19.11
CA TYR A 90 -6.20 -7.17 18.95
C TYR A 90 -5.11 -7.08 17.90
N ARG A 91 -5.13 -6.02 17.11
CA ARG A 91 -4.06 -5.68 16.18
C ARG A 91 -3.55 -4.28 16.43
N ARG A 92 -2.23 -4.10 16.25
CA ARG A 92 -1.65 -2.76 16.21
C ARG A 92 -2.22 -2.01 15.00
N VAL A 93 -2.57 -0.73 15.21
CA VAL A 93 -2.95 0.17 14.12
C VAL A 93 -1.92 1.28 13.97
N VAL A 94 -1.67 1.67 12.73
CA VAL A 94 -0.82 2.78 12.36
C VAL A 94 -1.57 3.78 11.48
N ALA A 95 -0.98 4.95 11.28
CA ALA A 95 -1.49 5.93 10.35
C ALA A 95 -1.58 5.36 8.92
N SER A 96 -2.56 5.84 8.15
CA SER A 96 -2.68 5.54 6.72
C SER A 96 -2.93 6.85 5.96
N PRO A 97 -1.89 7.69 5.83
CA PRO A 97 -1.99 8.99 5.17
C PRO A 97 -2.22 8.84 3.66
N GLU A 98 -2.76 9.89 3.05
CA GLU A 98 -2.97 9.95 1.62
C GLU A 98 -1.63 10.11 0.88
N PRO A 99 -1.33 9.27 -0.13
CA PRO A 99 -0.11 9.40 -0.93
C PRO A 99 -0.16 10.66 -1.79
N LYS A 100 0.92 11.43 -1.79
CA LYS A 100 1.04 12.69 -2.56
C LYS A 100 1.90 12.54 -3.79
N ARG A 101 2.97 11.75 -3.72
CA ARG A 101 3.92 11.52 -4.80
C ARG A 101 4.63 10.19 -4.64
N ILE A 102 4.90 9.52 -5.74
CA ILE A 102 5.79 8.35 -5.79
C ILE A 102 7.21 8.86 -6.10
N VAL A 103 8.13 8.68 -5.15
CA VAL A 103 9.47 9.24 -5.28
C VAL A 103 10.20 8.68 -6.50
N GLU A 104 10.11 7.38 -6.73
CA GLU A 104 10.75 6.67 -7.83
C GLU A 104 9.94 6.65 -9.14
N ALA A 105 8.80 7.35 -9.24
CA ALA A 105 8.00 7.36 -10.47
C ALA A 105 8.78 7.76 -11.72
N PRO A 106 9.70 8.75 -11.70
CA PRO A 106 10.52 9.06 -12.87
C PRO A 106 11.41 7.89 -13.31
N ALA A 107 12.02 7.17 -12.37
CA ALA A 107 12.84 6.00 -12.65
C ALA A 107 11.99 4.83 -13.19
N ILE A 108 10.84 4.57 -12.56
CA ILE A 108 9.88 3.55 -13.02
C ILE A 108 9.43 3.85 -14.46
N LYS A 109 9.07 5.09 -14.75
CA LYS A 109 8.68 5.52 -16.09
C LYS A 109 9.79 5.31 -17.12
N ALA A 110 11.02 5.66 -16.79
CA ALA A 110 12.17 5.48 -17.67
C ALA A 110 12.43 3.98 -17.96
N LEU A 111 12.35 3.12 -16.96
CA LEU A 111 12.47 1.68 -17.12
C LEU A 111 11.37 1.09 -18.03
N ILE A 112 10.12 1.52 -17.85
CA ILE A 112 9.00 1.12 -18.71
C ILE A 112 9.25 1.54 -20.16
N GLN A 113 9.73 2.78 -20.40
CA GLN A 113 10.07 3.28 -21.72
C GLN A 113 11.22 2.48 -22.39
N GLN A 114 12.10 1.90 -21.60
CA GLN A 114 13.15 0.99 -22.07
C GLN A 114 12.66 -0.46 -22.24
N GLY A 115 11.37 -0.71 -22.08
CA GLY A 115 10.75 -2.02 -22.31
C GLY A 115 10.78 -2.98 -21.13
N PHE A 116 11.20 -2.54 -19.94
CA PHE A 116 11.14 -3.38 -18.74
C PHE A 116 9.70 -3.55 -18.22
N VAL A 117 9.46 -4.71 -17.63
CA VAL A 117 8.30 -4.91 -16.73
C VAL A 117 8.72 -4.52 -15.33
N VAL A 118 8.13 -3.47 -14.77
CA VAL A 118 8.54 -2.93 -13.48
C VAL A 118 7.61 -3.43 -12.37
N ILE A 119 8.21 -3.96 -11.30
CA ILE A 119 7.56 -4.30 -10.04
C ILE A 119 7.87 -3.15 -9.08
N GLY A 120 6.87 -2.38 -8.72
CA GLY A 120 7.02 -1.19 -7.88
C GLY A 120 5.90 -1.05 -6.85
N ALA A 121 6.07 -0.10 -5.93
CA ALA A 121 5.14 0.25 -4.86
C ALA A 121 4.82 -0.86 -3.84
N GLY A 122 5.11 -2.13 -4.11
CA GLY A 122 4.87 -3.25 -3.19
C GLY A 122 3.46 -3.23 -2.59
N GLY A 123 3.36 -3.27 -1.26
CA GLY A 123 2.08 -3.19 -0.54
C GLY A 123 1.56 -1.76 -0.31
N GLY A 124 2.09 -0.74 -1.01
CA GLY A 124 1.68 0.67 -0.88
C GLY A 124 2.86 1.66 -0.86
N GLY A 125 4.09 1.17 -0.82
CA GLY A 125 5.30 1.97 -0.75
C GLY A 125 5.75 2.29 0.67
N ILE A 126 6.99 2.78 0.81
CA ILE A 126 7.57 3.21 2.09
C ILE A 126 7.16 4.67 2.31
N PRO A 127 6.36 4.97 3.36
CA PRO A 127 5.94 6.34 3.61
C PRO A 127 7.10 7.21 4.08
N VAL A 128 7.25 8.35 3.42
CA VAL A 128 8.25 9.37 3.75
C VAL A 128 7.62 10.75 3.79
N VAL A 129 8.15 11.61 4.65
CA VAL A 129 7.84 13.05 4.68
C VAL A 129 9.05 13.84 4.25
N ARG A 130 8.85 15.03 3.71
CA ARG A 130 9.95 15.99 3.52
C ARG A 130 10.18 16.78 4.80
N THR A 131 11.44 16.84 5.20
CA THR A 131 11.91 17.75 6.25
C THR A 131 11.96 19.18 5.72
N ASP A 132 12.10 20.15 6.61
CA ASP A 132 12.27 21.55 6.23
C ASP A 132 13.60 21.79 5.46
N ALA A 133 14.60 20.91 5.62
CA ALA A 133 15.84 20.88 4.83
C ALA A 133 15.68 20.25 3.44
N GLY A 134 14.53 19.63 3.15
CA GLY A 134 14.23 18.98 1.89
C GLY A 134 14.59 17.49 1.84
N ASP A 135 15.11 16.92 2.92
CA ASP A 135 15.45 15.51 3.01
C ASP A 135 14.21 14.65 3.18
N TYR A 136 14.30 13.39 2.75
CA TYR A 136 13.27 12.38 3.04
C TYR A 136 13.52 11.72 4.40
N GLN A 137 12.48 11.63 5.19
CA GLN A 137 12.48 10.93 6.47
C GLN A 137 11.31 9.94 6.49
N SER A 138 11.60 8.67 6.84
CA SER A 138 10.56 7.66 7.01
C SER A 138 9.67 7.97 8.22
N VAL A 139 8.41 7.55 8.13
CA VAL A 139 7.41 7.71 9.20
C VAL A 139 6.68 6.39 9.46
N ASP A 140 6.22 6.21 10.69
CA ASP A 140 5.45 5.03 11.10
C ASP A 140 4.02 5.11 10.55
N ALA A 141 3.86 4.65 9.31
CA ALA A 141 2.59 4.62 8.60
C ALA A 141 2.56 3.46 7.59
N VAL A 142 1.40 3.12 7.08
CA VAL A 142 1.23 2.17 5.99
C VAL A 142 0.26 2.77 4.97
N ILE A 143 0.76 2.97 3.75
CA ILE A 143 -0.03 3.54 2.66
C ILE A 143 -1.02 2.49 2.13
N ASP A 144 -2.21 2.92 1.79
CA ASP A 144 -3.17 2.08 1.08
C ASP A 144 -2.66 1.81 -0.35
N LYS A 145 -2.50 0.51 -0.69
CA LYS A 145 -1.92 0.09 -1.97
C LYS A 145 -2.74 0.55 -3.19
N ASP A 146 -4.06 0.65 -3.05
CA ASP A 146 -4.92 1.02 -4.16
C ASP A 146 -4.76 2.51 -4.49
N PHE A 147 -4.61 3.36 -3.46
CA PHE A 147 -4.29 4.77 -3.66
C PHE A 147 -2.89 4.98 -4.24
N SER A 148 -1.88 4.28 -3.73
CA SER A 148 -0.52 4.35 -4.28
C SER A 148 -0.47 3.90 -5.73
N THR A 149 -1.16 2.81 -6.06
CA THR A 149 -1.20 2.28 -7.42
C THR A 149 -1.91 3.23 -8.37
N ALA A 150 -3.02 3.84 -7.95
CA ALA A 150 -3.73 4.84 -8.75
C ALA A 150 -2.86 6.10 -8.97
N LEU A 151 -2.14 6.54 -7.93
CA LEU A 151 -1.20 7.65 -8.03
C LEU A 151 -0.06 7.33 -9.00
N LEU A 152 0.57 6.16 -8.86
CA LEU A 152 1.65 5.72 -9.76
C LEU A 152 1.15 5.64 -11.20
N ALA A 153 -0.01 5.03 -11.45
CA ALA A 153 -0.60 4.93 -12.78
C ALA A 153 -0.78 6.30 -13.43
N ARG A 154 -1.23 7.29 -12.66
CA ARG A 154 -1.35 8.67 -13.12
C ARG A 154 0.01 9.31 -13.45
N GLU A 155 1.02 9.14 -12.57
CA GLU A 155 2.34 9.75 -12.74
C GLU A 155 3.12 9.16 -13.92
N ILE A 156 2.97 7.86 -14.20
CA ILE A 156 3.59 7.21 -15.36
C ILE A 156 2.76 7.35 -16.64
N HIS A 157 1.53 7.90 -16.56
CA HIS A 157 0.56 8.01 -17.66
C HIS A 157 0.15 6.64 -18.20
N ALA A 158 -0.25 5.72 -17.31
CA ALA A 158 -0.75 4.41 -17.70
C ALA A 158 -2.11 4.53 -18.43
N ASP A 159 -2.27 3.79 -19.51
CA ASP A 159 -3.53 3.74 -20.29
C ASP A 159 -4.62 2.95 -19.56
N ILE A 160 -4.22 1.93 -18.79
CA ILE A 160 -5.12 1.01 -18.09
C ILE A 160 -4.56 0.72 -16.71
N LEU A 161 -5.42 0.75 -15.70
CA LEU A 161 -5.16 0.25 -14.35
C LEU A 161 -6.06 -0.96 -14.07
N VAL A 162 -5.45 -2.09 -13.72
CA VAL A 162 -6.17 -3.31 -13.34
C VAL A 162 -5.93 -3.59 -11.86
N ILE A 163 -7.01 -3.69 -11.08
CA ILE A 163 -6.98 -4.07 -9.67
C ILE A 163 -7.64 -5.43 -9.53
N THR A 164 -6.85 -6.46 -9.22
CA THR A 164 -7.37 -7.80 -8.96
C THR A 164 -7.99 -7.87 -7.55
N THR A 165 -9.17 -8.45 -7.44
CA THR A 165 -9.91 -8.53 -6.19
C THR A 165 -10.52 -9.93 -6.01
N GLY A 166 -10.92 -10.27 -4.78
CA GLY A 166 -11.55 -11.54 -4.44
C GLY A 166 -13.03 -11.63 -4.80
N VAL A 167 -13.61 -10.60 -5.42
CA VAL A 167 -15.01 -10.56 -5.86
C VAL A 167 -15.09 -10.37 -7.37
N GLU A 168 -16.10 -10.92 -7.99
CA GLU A 168 -16.29 -10.84 -9.44
C GLU A 168 -16.56 -9.41 -9.91
N LYS A 169 -17.35 -8.65 -9.14
CA LYS A 169 -17.75 -7.28 -9.48
C LYS A 169 -17.80 -6.39 -8.25
N VAL A 170 -17.53 -5.11 -8.45
CA VAL A 170 -17.84 -4.09 -7.44
C VAL A 170 -19.36 -3.98 -7.31
N CYS A 171 -19.85 -3.92 -6.07
CA CYS A 171 -21.27 -3.80 -5.77
C CYS A 171 -21.55 -2.55 -4.95
N ILE A 172 -22.69 -1.91 -5.23
CA ILE A 172 -23.30 -0.96 -4.29
C ILE A 172 -24.28 -1.74 -3.37
N HIS A 173 -24.47 -1.22 -2.16
CA HIS A 173 -25.31 -1.86 -1.10
C HIS A 173 -24.89 -3.31 -0.81
N PHE A 174 -23.60 -3.58 -0.79
CA PHE A 174 -23.04 -4.91 -0.57
C PHE A 174 -23.61 -5.56 0.70
N GLY A 175 -24.01 -6.84 0.60
CA GLY A 175 -24.59 -7.59 1.70
C GLY A 175 -26.03 -7.19 2.10
N LYS A 176 -26.69 -6.30 1.33
CA LYS A 176 -28.08 -5.86 1.58
C LYS A 176 -29.02 -6.39 0.49
N PRO A 177 -30.36 -6.46 0.76
CA PRO A 177 -31.33 -6.90 -0.25
C PRO A 177 -31.28 -6.09 -1.56
N GLN A 178 -30.81 -4.85 -1.50
CA GLN A 178 -30.67 -3.94 -2.65
C GLN A 178 -29.29 -4.00 -3.31
N GLN A 179 -28.49 -5.04 -3.03
CA GLN A 179 -27.18 -5.19 -3.65
C GLN A 179 -27.29 -5.19 -5.16
N GLN A 180 -26.48 -4.34 -5.79
CA GLN A 180 -26.39 -4.25 -7.24
C GLN A 180 -24.93 -4.32 -7.68
N ALA A 181 -24.61 -5.26 -8.57
CA ALA A 181 -23.29 -5.36 -9.20
C ALA A 181 -23.14 -4.29 -10.28
N LEU A 182 -21.92 -3.72 -10.35
CA LEU A 182 -21.55 -2.72 -11.33
C LEU A 182 -20.63 -3.34 -12.39
N ASP A 183 -21.08 -3.34 -13.64
CA ASP A 183 -20.27 -3.82 -14.75
C ASP A 183 -19.40 -2.73 -15.36
N ARG A 184 -20.00 -1.57 -15.64
CA ARG A 184 -19.32 -0.41 -16.23
C ARG A 184 -19.92 0.86 -15.67
N VAL A 185 -19.07 1.71 -15.14
CA VAL A 185 -19.46 3.01 -14.57
C VAL A 185 -18.45 4.07 -14.94
N ASP A 186 -18.91 5.29 -15.13
CA ASP A 186 -18.06 6.46 -15.31
C ASP A 186 -17.58 7.03 -13.97
N ILE A 187 -16.58 7.91 -14.02
CA ILE A 187 -15.99 8.52 -12.84
C ILE A 187 -17.04 9.35 -12.06
N ALA A 188 -17.94 10.05 -12.75
CA ALA A 188 -18.97 10.86 -12.10
C ALA A 188 -19.94 9.99 -11.27
N THR A 189 -20.32 8.84 -11.81
CA THR A 189 -21.16 7.87 -11.10
C THR A 189 -20.43 7.24 -9.92
N MET A 190 -19.16 6.85 -10.08
CA MET A 190 -18.32 6.33 -8.99
C MET A 190 -18.19 7.36 -7.85
N THR A 191 -17.95 8.62 -8.18
CA THR A 191 -17.85 9.72 -7.20
C THR A 191 -19.14 9.90 -6.42
N ARG A 192 -20.30 9.79 -7.06
CA ARG A 192 -21.61 9.89 -6.40
C ARG A 192 -21.84 8.75 -5.41
N TYR A 193 -21.44 7.55 -5.75
CA TYR A 193 -21.61 6.41 -4.84
C TYR A 193 -20.66 6.47 -3.65
N LYS A 194 -19.64 7.38 -3.67
CA LYS A 194 -18.58 7.41 -2.66
C LYS A 194 -18.19 5.97 -2.33
N ILE A 195 -17.89 5.19 -3.36
CA ILE A 195 -17.39 3.84 -3.17
C ILE A 195 -16.10 4.03 -2.40
N GLY A 196 -16.29 4.14 -1.11
CA GLY A 196 -15.27 4.38 -0.14
C GLY A 196 -14.44 3.13 0.02
N ARG A 197 -13.34 3.30 0.74
CA ARG A 197 -12.45 2.24 1.16
C ARG A 197 -13.25 1.00 1.51
N ALA A 198 -12.96 -0.11 0.85
CA ALA A 198 -13.28 -1.41 1.40
C ALA A 198 -12.48 -1.53 2.69
N SER A 199 -13.13 -1.30 3.81
CA SER A 199 -12.59 -1.52 5.15
C SER A 199 -12.56 -3.01 5.43
#